data_91ed9afa4acf41bda6fb0fdf1681bdfa
#
_entry.id   91ed9afa4acf41bda6fb0fdf1681bdfa
#
_cell.length_a   1.000
_cell.length_b   1.000
_cell.length_c   1.000
_cell.angle_alpha   90.00
_cell.angle_beta   90.00
_cell.angle_gamma   90.00
#
_symmetry.space_group_name_H-M   'P 1'
#
loop_
_entity.id
_entity.type
_entity.pdbx_description
1 polymer ?
#
loop_
_entity_poly.entity_id
_entity_poly.type
_entity_poly.pdbx_seq_one_letter_code
_entity_poly.pdbx_strand_id
1 'polypeptide(L)'
;MHLHRSVPGCVQKKCELASFIDKHFYMQQPKLFDGCKFYFMGDFTPEYKGYLQDLVIAAGGTILHRKPISEVQKAMLSGSSTCQTFIIYSIELPDEYDPSKKTTIINRRQFDAEALASSTGAKVVSNSWVLNSIAACHLQNLAE
;
A
#
# COMPACT_ATOMS: atom_id res chain seq x y z
N MET A 1 -7.52 -18.46 -21.39
CA MET A 1 -6.84 -18.20 -21.49
C MET A 1 -6.19 -17.50 -21.55
N HIS A 2 -5.54 -17.10 -21.52
CA HIS A 2 -4.85 -16.48 -21.51
C HIS A 2 -3.99 -15.98 -22.03
N LEU A 3 -3.58 -15.69 -22.01
CA LEU A 3 -2.88 -15.40 -22.59
C LEU A 3 -2.07 -14.42 -22.49
N HIS A 4 -1.42 -14.25 -22.00
CA HIS A 4 -0.79 -13.25 -21.80
C HIS A 4 0.39 -13.30 -22.04
N ARG A 5 0.95 -13.22 -22.33
CA ARG A 5 1.91 -13.36 -22.67
C ARG A 5 2.84 -12.48 -22.73
N SER A 6 3.64 -12.25 -23.05
CA SER A 6 4.77 -11.63 -23.34
C SER A 6 4.64 -10.17 -23.38
N VAL A 7 4.34 -9.55 -22.33
CA VAL A 7 4.24 -8.13 -22.18
C VAL A 7 5.46 -7.68 -21.39
N PRO A 8 6.21 -6.74 -21.89
CA PRO A 8 7.45 -6.35 -21.22
C PRO A 8 7.25 -5.37 -20.06
N GLY A 9 8.12 -5.46 -19.11
CA GLY A 9 8.28 -4.46 -18.09
C GLY A 9 7.07 -4.20 -17.22
N CYS A 10 6.82 -2.95 -16.94
CA CYS A 10 5.73 -2.57 -16.04
C CYS A 10 4.36 -2.88 -16.60
N VAL A 11 4.24 -2.98 -17.92
CA VAL A 11 2.97 -3.35 -18.52
C VAL A 11 2.61 -4.78 -18.14
N GLN A 12 3.59 -5.66 -18.16
CA GLN A 12 3.36 -7.04 -17.76
C GLN A 12 2.92 -7.12 -16.29
N LYS A 13 3.54 -6.34 -15.43
CA LYS A 13 3.16 -6.35 -14.03
C LYS A 13 1.71 -5.90 -13.84
N LYS A 14 1.28 -4.91 -14.60
CA LYS A 14 -0.09 -4.46 -14.53
C LYS A 14 -1.05 -5.57 -14.95
N CYS A 15 -0.70 -6.31 -15.99
CA CYS A 15 -1.53 -7.42 -16.43
C CYS A 15 -1.64 -8.50 -15.37
N GLU A 16 -0.54 -8.77 -14.69
CA GLU A 16 -0.56 -9.76 -13.62
C GLU A 16 -1.45 -9.33 -12.47
N LEU A 17 -1.40 -8.06 -12.11
CA LEU A 17 -2.23 -7.56 -11.03
C LEU A 17 -3.71 -7.58 -11.41
N ALA A 18 -4.03 -7.24 -12.64
CA ALA A 18 -5.40 -7.29 -13.10
C ALA A 18 -5.94 -8.71 -13.09
N SER A 19 -5.11 -9.67 -13.47
CA SER A 19 -5.50 -11.08 -13.45
C SER A 19 -5.78 -11.55 -12.03
N PHE A 20 -4.98 -11.12 -11.08
CA PHE A 20 -5.20 -11.45 -9.68
C PHE A 20 -6.55 -10.92 -9.20
N ILE A 21 -6.88 -9.69 -9.55
CA ILE A 21 -8.13 -9.08 -9.13
C ILE A 21 -9.33 -9.84 -9.70
N ASP A 22 -9.29 -10.16 -10.97
CA ASP A 22 -10.37 -10.90 -11.60
C ASP A 22 -10.57 -12.26 -10.96
N LYS A 23 -9.47 -12.95 -10.73
CA LYS A 23 -9.54 -14.28 -10.16
C LYS A 23 -10.19 -14.25 -8.80
N HIS A 24 -9.81 -13.30 -7.96
CA HIS A 24 -10.36 -13.23 -6.62
C HIS A 24 -11.82 -12.82 -6.64
N PHE A 25 -12.22 -12.01 -7.58
CA PHE A 25 -13.60 -11.62 -7.71
C PHE A 25 -14.48 -12.82 -8.04
N TYR A 26 -14.06 -13.63 -9.01
CA TYR A 26 -14.83 -14.79 -9.40
C TYR A 26 -14.88 -15.86 -8.33
N MET A 27 -13.79 -16.05 -7.62
CA MET A 27 -13.72 -17.09 -6.61
C MET A 27 -14.46 -16.72 -5.34
N GLN A 28 -14.84 -15.44 -5.20
CA GLN A 28 -15.55 -14.97 -4.01
C GLN A 28 -14.81 -15.29 -2.72
N GLN A 29 -13.51 -15.27 -2.79
CA GLN A 29 -12.68 -15.50 -1.61
C GLN A 29 -12.35 -14.18 -0.92
N PRO A 30 -11.99 -14.23 0.37
CA PRO A 30 -11.54 -13.01 1.05
C PRO A 30 -10.41 -12.37 0.27
N LYS A 31 -10.48 -11.08 0.11
CA LYS A 31 -9.46 -10.38 -0.63
C LYS A 31 -8.24 -10.15 0.24
N LEU A 32 -7.10 -9.94 -0.42
CA LEU A 32 -5.81 -9.85 0.25
C LEU A 32 -5.80 -8.81 1.37
N PHE A 33 -6.36 -7.64 1.09
CA PHE A 33 -6.34 -6.53 2.05
C PHE A 33 -7.66 -6.37 2.78
N ASP A 34 -8.45 -7.42 2.83
CA ASP A 34 -9.71 -7.36 3.55
C ASP A 34 -9.45 -7.04 5.02
N GLY A 35 -10.15 -6.05 5.56
CA GLY A 35 -9.94 -5.62 6.94
C GLY A 35 -8.74 -4.72 7.14
N CYS A 36 -8.06 -4.32 6.07
CA CYS A 36 -6.90 -3.44 6.16
C CYS A 36 -7.26 -2.02 5.72
N LYS A 37 -6.71 -1.04 6.39
CA LYS A 37 -6.89 0.36 6.03
C LYS A 37 -5.52 0.95 5.69
N PHE A 38 -5.51 1.85 4.71
CA PHE A 38 -4.26 2.38 4.19
C PHE A 38 -4.30 3.90 4.14
N TYR A 39 -3.27 4.51 4.69
CA TYR A 39 -3.08 5.95 4.63
C TYR A 39 -1.81 6.25 3.84
N PHE A 40 -1.95 7.01 2.76
CA PHE A 40 -0.82 7.38 1.91
C PHE A 40 -0.21 8.66 2.43
N MET A 41 1.02 8.58 2.90
CA MET A 41 1.68 9.69 3.54
C MET A 41 2.84 10.20 2.70
N GLY A 42 2.96 11.52 2.61
CA GLY A 42 4.06 12.14 1.91
C GLY A 42 3.76 12.41 0.45
N ASP A 43 4.83 12.58 -0.31
CA ASP A 43 4.72 13.04 -1.68
C ASP A 43 4.58 11.89 -2.65
N PHE A 44 3.37 11.71 -3.14
CA PHE A 44 3.09 10.79 -4.24
C PHE A 44 2.67 11.63 -5.43
N THR A 45 3.12 11.26 -6.63
CA THR A 45 2.54 11.90 -7.81
C THR A 45 1.07 11.49 -7.88
N PRO A 46 0.18 12.42 -8.30
CA PRO A 46 -1.25 12.12 -8.25
C PRO A 46 -1.66 10.89 -9.07
N GLU A 47 -1.08 10.70 -10.24
CA GLU A 47 -1.43 9.54 -11.07
C GLU A 47 -0.99 8.23 -10.43
N TYR A 48 0.19 8.22 -9.86
CA TYR A 48 0.70 7.01 -9.23
C TYR A 48 -0.08 6.71 -7.95
N LYS A 49 -0.41 7.75 -7.19
CA LYS A 49 -1.21 7.57 -5.99
C LYS A 49 -2.57 6.99 -6.33
N GLY A 50 -3.21 7.51 -7.38
CA GLY A 50 -4.50 7.00 -7.81
C GLY A 50 -4.42 5.54 -8.23
N TYR A 51 -3.37 5.19 -8.97
CA TYR A 51 -3.17 3.82 -9.39
C TYR A 51 -3.03 2.87 -8.18
N LEU A 52 -2.23 3.27 -7.21
CA LEU A 52 -2.05 2.45 -6.01
C LEU A 52 -3.34 2.33 -5.20
N GLN A 53 -4.07 3.44 -5.09
CA GLN A 53 -5.33 3.41 -4.36
C GLN A 53 -6.33 2.47 -5.02
N ASP A 54 -6.40 2.51 -6.35
CA ASP A 54 -7.29 1.61 -7.07
C ASP A 54 -6.93 0.15 -6.85
N LEU A 55 -5.64 -0.15 -6.85
CA LEU A 55 -5.19 -1.53 -6.60
C LEU A 55 -5.53 -1.98 -5.19
N VAL A 56 -5.33 -1.10 -4.22
CA VAL A 56 -5.63 -1.43 -2.83
C VAL A 56 -7.13 -1.69 -2.65
N ILE A 57 -7.96 -0.85 -3.25
CA ILE A 57 -9.41 -1.01 -3.16
C ILE A 57 -9.84 -2.30 -3.83
N ALA A 58 -9.30 -2.58 -5.00
CA ALA A 58 -9.64 -3.80 -5.72
C ALA A 58 -9.22 -5.04 -4.93
N ALA A 59 -8.16 -4.93 -4.16
CA ALA A 59 -7.69 -6.03 -3.33
C ALA A 59 -8.39 -6.11 -1.97
N GLY A 60 -9.41 -5.28 -1.76
CA GLY A 60 -10.22 -5.35 -0.56
C GLY A 60 -9.87 -4.36 0.54
N GLY A 61 -8.89 -3.51 0.31
CA GLY A 61 -8.49 -2.53 1.32
C GLY A 61 -9.36 -1.29 1.33
N THR A 62 -9.22 -0.52 2.37
CA THR A 62 -9.93 0.75 2.54
C THR A 62 -8.90 1.87 2.56
N ILE A 63 -9.21 2.97 1.88
CA ILE A 63 -8.32 4.11 1.83
C ILE A 63 -8.74 5.13 2.88
N LEU A 64 -7.78 5.56 3.70
CA LEU A 64 -8.01 6.61 4.66
C LEU A 64 -7.60 7.94 4.03
N HIS A 65 -8.50 8.89 4.03
CA HIS A 65 -8.23 10.21 3.44
C HIS A 65 -7.74 11.21 4.48
N ARG A 66 -7.73 10.83 5.73
CA ARG A 66 -7.23 11.67 6.81
C ARG A 66 -6.27 10.87 7.66
N LYS A 67 -5.41 11.57 8.39
CA LYS A 67 -4.46 10.90 9.26
C LYS A 67 -5.16 9.97 10.23
N PRO A 68 -4.60 8.78 10.46
CA PRO A 68 -5.17 7.86 11.45
C PRO A 68 -5.15 8.48 12.84
N ILE A 69 -6.12 8.09 13.65
CA ILE A 69 -6.19 8.55 15.04
C ILE A 69 -5.55 7.52 15.94
N SER A 70 -5.27 7.92 17.18
CA SER A 70 -4.63 7.04 18.13
C SER A 70 -5.53 5.84 18.44
N GLU A 71 -4.90 4.78 18.93
CA GLU A 71 -5.62 3.56 19.30
C GLU A 71 -6.73 3.85 20.31
N VAL A 72 -6.46 4.73 21.26
CA VAL A 72 -7.43 5.06 22.29
C VAL A 72 -8.65 5.74 21.67
N GLN A 73 -8.42 6.73 20.82
CA GLN A 73 -9.52 7.43 20.16
C GLN A 73 -10.31 6.50 19.26
N LYS A 74 -9.60 5.60 18.58
CA LYS A 74 -10.23 4.65 17.69
C LYS A 74 -11.15 3.72 18.46
N ALA A 75 -10.72 3.22 19.58
CA ALA A 75 -11.52 2.33 20.40
C ALA A 75 -12.78 3.03 20.92
N MET A 76 -12.64 4.30 21.28
CA MET A 76 -13.77 5.06 21.76
C MET A 76 -14.79 5.35 20.68
N LEU A 77 -14.35 5.51 19.43
CA LEU A 77 -15.23 5.89 18.36
C LEU A 77 -15.90 4.71 17.68
N SER A 78 -15.22 3.59 17.55
CA SER A 78 -15.73 2.49 16.75
C SER A 78 -15.84 1.17 17.49
N GLY A 79 -15.60 1.15 18.77
CA GLY A 79 -15.68 -0.08 19.52
C GLY A 79 -14.56 -1.03 19.18
N SER A 80 -14.87 -2.31 19.05
CA SER A 80 -13.84 -3.31 18.80
C SER A 80 -13.59 -3.45 17.32
N SER A 81 -12.61 -2.76 16.81
CA SER A 81 -12.20 -2.92 15.44
C SER A 81 -10.95 -3.79 15.39
N THR A 82 -10.97 -4.81 14.56
CA THR A 82 -9.81 -5.67 14.37
C THR A 82 -9.05 -5.30 13.11
N CYS A 83 -9.38 -4.18 12.49
CA CYS A 83 -8.74 -3.76 11.25
C CYS A 83 -7.31 -3.35 11.49
N GLN A 84 -6.43 -3.77 10.60
CA GLN A 84 -5.04 -3.33 10.63
C GLN A 84 -4.90 -2.08 9.78
N THR A 85 -4.21 -1.08 10.31
CA THR A 85 -3.96 0.15 9.59
C THR A 85 -2.51 0.18 9.13
N PHE A 86 -2.30 0.56 7.88
CA PHE A 86 -0.96 0.69 7.29
C PHE A 86 -0.74 2.13 6.85
N ILE A 87 0.47 2.62 7.08
CA ILE A 87 0.88 3.91 6.57
C ILE A 87 1.86 3.64 5.44
N ILE A 88 1.55 4.14 4.25
CA ILE A 88 2.36 3.89 3.07
C ILE A 88 3.19 5.12 2.76
N TYR A 89 4.50 4.96 2.64
CA TYR A 89 5.38 6.03 2.19
C TYR A 89 5.96 5.65 0.82
N SER A 90 6.39 6.64 0.07
CA SER A 90 6.86 6.43 -1.29
C SER A 90 8.38 6.37 -1.36
N ILE A 91 8.90 5.35 -2.03
CA ILE A 91 10.32 5.29 -2.32
C ILE A 91 10.63 5.79 -3.74
N GLU A 92 9.62 6.29 -4.43
CA GLU A 92 9.79 6.80 -5.79
C GLU A 92 10.22 8.25 -5.76
N LEU A 93 11.21 8.57 -6.55
CA LEU A 93 11.73 9.94 -6.65
C LEU A 93 12.07 10.23 -8.11
N PRO A 94 11.97 11.50 -8.53
CA PRO A 94 12.41 11.86 -9.88
C PRO A 94 13.89 11.52 -10.10
N ASP A 95 14.21 11.19 -11.34
CA ASP A 95 15.58 10.80 -11.69
C ASP A 95 16.56 11.93 -11.53
N GLU A 96 16.10 13.15 -11.53
CA GLU A 96 16.99 14.31 -11.45
C GLU A 96 17.59 14.52 -10.06
N TYR A 97 17.13 13.78 -9.08
CA TYR A 97 17.73 13.88 -7.75
C TYR A 97 19.04 13.14 -7.68
N ASP A 98 19.98 13.74 -6.95
CA ASP A 98 21.24 13.11 -6.63
C ASP A 98 21.01 11.83 -5.84
N PRO A 99 21.69 10.72 -6.16
CA PRO A 99 21.49 9.48 -5.41
C PRO A 99 21.65 9.62 -3.90
N SER A 100 22.60 10.44 -3.45
CA SER A 100 22.80 10.62 -2.01
C SER A 100 21.60 11.33 -1.38
N LYS A 101 21.00 12.24 -2.11
CA LYS A 101 19.82 12.94 -1.62
C LYS A 101 18.59 12.04 -1.64
N LYS A 102 18.53 11.13 -2.59
CA LYS A 102 17.42 10.19 -2.65
C LYS A 102 17.33 9.35 -1.38
N THR A 103 18.47 8.85 -0.93
CA THR A 103 18.49 8.05 0.30
C THR A 103 18.03 8.87 1.50
N THR A 104 18.48 10.10 1.59
CA THR A 104 18.09 10.97 2.69
C THR A 104 16.59 11.24 2.69
N ILE A 105 16.03 11.49 1.52
CA ILE A 105 14.60 11.79 1.40
C ILE A 105 13.77 10.56 1.75
N ILE A 106 14.15 9.39 1.27
CA ILE A 106 13.43 8.18 1.56
C ILE A 106 13.48 7.85 3.05
N ASN A 107 14.65 8.00 3.66
CA ASN A 107 14.79 7.78 5.09
C ASN A 107 13.93 8.74 5.89
N ARG A 108 13.84 9.99 5.44
CA ARG A 108 13.00 10.97 6.11
C ARG A 108 11.53 10.59 6.01
N ARG A 109 11.11 10.14 4.84
CA ARG A 109 9.73 9.70 4.65
C ARG A 109 9.40 8.52 5.55
N GLN A 110 10.32 7.56 5.64
CA GLN A 110 10.12 6.40 6.50
C GLN A 110 10.06 6.83 7.97
N PHE A 111 10.96 7.73 8.36
CA PHE A 111 10.99 8.22 9.73
C PHE A 111 9.68 8.91 10.11
N ASP A 112 9.18 9.75 9.22
CA ASP A 112 7.92 10.46 9.48
C ASP A 112 6.75 9.48 9.59
N ALA A 113 6.74 8.47 8.73
CA ALA A 113 5.69 7.47 8.76
C ALA A 113 5.74 6.65 10.04
N GLU A 114 6.95 6.32 10.50
CA GLU A 114 7.10 5.57 11.73
C GLU A 114 6.71 6.38 12.96
N ALA A 115 6.94 7.68 12.91
CA ALA A 115 6.51 8.56 14.01
C ALA A 115 4.99 8.56 14.11
N LEU A 116 4.29 8.64 12.98
CA LEU A 116 2.85 8.58 12.98
C LEU A 116 2.35 7.20 13.42
N ALA A 117 3.01 6.15 12.97
CA ALA A 117 2.63 4.80 13.32
C ALA A 117 2.77 4.56 14.82
N SER A 118 3.81 5.12 15.44
CA SER A 118 4.01 4.95 16.87
C SER A 118 2.87 5.53 17.69
N SER A 119 2.28 6.62 17.21
CA SER A 119 1.20 7.26 17.95
C SER A 119 -0.15 6.65 17.63
N THR A 120 -0.28 5.86 16.58
CA THR A 120 -1.57 5.34 16.15
C THR A 120 -1.68 3.83 16.19
N GLY A 121 -0.59 3.13 16.42
CA GLY A 121 -0.59 1.68 16.40
C GLY A 121 -0.59 1.08 15.01
N ALA A 122 -0.39 1.90 13.99
CA ALA A 122 -0.36 1.44 12.61
C ALA A 122 0.98 0.81 12.26
N LYS A 123 1.03 0.16 11.13
CA LYS A 123 2.27 -0.40 10.60
C LYS A 123 2.74 0.42 9.42
N VAL A 124 4.04 0.42 9.18
CA VAL A 124 4.64 1.24 8.12
C VAL A 124 5.09 0.33 6.98
N VAL A 125 4.71 0.67 5.76
CA VAL A 125 5.13 -0.07 4.59
C VAL A 125 5.45 0.92 3.46
N SER A 126 6.29 0.47 2.53
CA SER A 126 6.56 1.25 1.34
C SER A 126 5.56 0.90 0.24
N ASN A 127 5.53 1.73 -0.81
CA ASN A 127 4.71 1.41 -1.97
C ASN A 127 5.14 0.09 -2.60
N SER A 128 6.42 -0.27 -2.53
CA SER A 128 6.88 -1.56 -3.03
C SER A 128 6.25 -2.72 -2.29
N TRP A 129 6.07 -2.58 -0.98
CA TRP A 129 5.45 -3.63 -0.20
C TRP A 129 4.03 -3.92 -0.69
N VAL A 130 3.31 -2.87 -1.01
CA VAL A 130 1.94 -3.02 -1.49
C VAL A 130 1.91 -3.79 -2.81
N LEU A 131 2.75 -3.36 -3.75
CA LEU A 131 2.79 -4.00 -5.06
C LEU A 131 3.26 -5.45 -4.97
N ASN A 132 4.27 -5.71 -4.14
CA ASN A 132 4.80 -7.06 -4.00
C ASN A 132 3.79 -7.99 -3.32
N SER A 133 3.05 -7.46 -2.36
CA SER A 133 2.03 -8.26 -1.69
C SER A 133 0.92 -8.64 -2.66
N ILE A 134 0.49 -7.70 -3.49
CA ILE A 134 -0.56 -7.96 -4.47
C ILE A 134 -0.07 -8.96 -5.50
N ALA A 135 1.16 -8.77 -6.00
CA ALA A 135 1.71 -9.65 -7.03
C ALA A 135 1.87 -11.07 -6.52
N ALA A 136 2.18 -11.23 -5.23
CA ALA A 136 2.38 -12.54 -4.64
C ALA A 136 1.10 -13.15 -4.07
N CYS A 137 0.00 -12.39 -4.05
CA CYS A 137 -1.25 -12.81 -3.41
C CYS A 137 -1.03 -13.16 -1.96
N HIS A 138 -0.11 -12.47 -1.29
CA HIS A 138 0.30 -12.82 0.05
C HIS A 138 0.95 -11.61 0.70
N LEU A 139 0.54 -11.29 1.93
CA LEU A 139 1.15 -10.17 2.64
C LEU A 139 2.62 -10.45 2.88
N GLN A 140 3.45 -9.52 2.45
CA GLN A 140 4.89 -9.67 2.57
C GLN A 140 5.35 -9.34 3.98
N ASN A 141 6.57 -9.71 4.31
CA ASN A 141 7.15 -9.40 5.61
C ASN A 141 7.29 -7.91 5.80
N LEU A 142 7.00 -7.47 7.01
CA LEU A 142 7.11 -6.05 7.33
C LEU A 142 8.51 -5.68 7.78
N ALA A 143 9.27 -6.65 8.24
CA ALA A 143 10.61 -6.38 8.76
C ALA A 143 11.61 -6.40 7.60
N GLU A 144 11.65 -5.37 6.88
CA GLU A 144 12.56 -5.37 5.76
C GLU A 144 13.57 -4.34 5.91
#